data_5c9de7033335ec91c2cbb01d2111083d
#
_entry.id   5c9de7033335ec91c2cbb01d2111083d
#
_cell.length_a   1.000
_cell.length_b   1.000
_cell.length_c   1.000
_cell.angle_alpha   90.00
_cell.angle_beta   90.00
_cell.angle_gamma   90.00
#
_symmetry.space_group_name_H-M   'P 1'
#
loop_
_entity.id
_entity.type
_entity.pdbx_description
1 polymer ?
#
loop_
_entity_poly.entity_id
_entity_poly.type
_entity_poly.pdbx_seq_one_letter_code
_entity_poly.pdbx_strand_id
1 'polypeptide(L)'
;RRLGREALDKFIGPVLGGIYNTNPETQSIMVSSPIMREMEKDGGGLFAGALKRAFRGGKQKGPKKPRFVSFKNGLQALTDELARQLKGDMRLNARVEKISHHANGYQIFMADGSSVQADGVILATLANQTSAMIKDIAAEASRQLGEIRHQNIGTLSLVYRETDIPREPIISGLMIPRREKRMIDAVTFTSRKMPERSTAGYAVLRVFIGGGAPEMVEFDDERLIEAVKKELAELLGITAAPKTWKAFRWQSGFPQAHVGHLKRVDEIEKLLPKGLALAGSSYRGIAVPDCIHQGREAARKISKS
;
A
#
# COMPACT_ATOMS: atom_id res chain seq x y z
N ARG A 1 15.38 -3.36 19.08
CA ARG A 1 16.52 -3.72 19.95
C ARG A 1 17.54 -2.59 20.07
N ARG A 2 17.91 -1.86 18.99
CA ARG A 2 18.94 -0.80 19.04
C ARG A 2 18.43 0.56 19.50
N LEU A 3 17.14 0.85 19.32
CA LEU A 3 16.52 2.12 19.73
C LEU A 3 15.72 1.98 21.04
N GLY A 4 15.63 0.78 21.60
CA GLY A 4 14.85 0.48 22.80
C GLY A 4 13.37 0.21 22.50
N ARG A 5 12.70 -0.45 23.46
CA ARG A 5 11.30 -0.84 23.36
C ARG A 5 10.36 0.38 23.31
N GLU A 6 10.66 1.36 24.13
CA GLU A 6 9.83 2.58 24.20
C GLU A 6 9.80 3.35 22.88
N ALA A 7 10.95 3.49 22.19
CA ALA A 7 11.01 4.13 20.89
C ALA A 7 10.24 3.32 19.83
N LEU A 8 10.30 1.98 19.91
CA LEU A 8 9.50 1.12 19.04
C LEU A 8 8.01 1.33 19.27
N ASP A 9 7.57 1.29 20.53
CA ASP A 9 6.15 1.31 20.88
C ASP A 9 5.50 2.68 20.69
N LYS A 10 6.24 3.79 20.95
CA LYS A 10 5.69 5.15 20.89
C LYS A 10 5.87 5.87 19.55
N PHE A 11 6.90 5.52 18.77
CA PHE A 11 7.23 6.25 17.53
C PHE A 11 7.29 5.34 16.31
N ILE A 12 8.13 4.31 16.32
CA ILE A 12 8.38 3.50 15.12
C ILE A 12 7.17 2.62 14.80
N GLY A 13 6.60 1.99 15.82
CA GLY A 13 5.44 1.11 15.69
C GLY A 13 4.23 1.81 15.09
N PRO A 14 3.78 2.96 15.62
CA PRO A 14 2.70 3.75 15.04
C PRO A 14 2.96 4.15 13.59
N VAL A 15 4.18 4.59 13.26
CA VAL A 15 4.54 4.97 11.87
C VAL A 15 4.49 3.76 10.94
N LEU A 16 5.10 2.64 11.33
CA LEU A 16 5.05 1.41 10.53
C LEU A 16 3.63 0.85 10.44
N GLY A 17 2.88 0.88 11.54
CA GLY A 17 1.47 0.49 11.57
C GLY A 17 0.61 1.35 10.66
N GLY A 18 0.78 2.67 10.69
CA GLY A 18 0.00 3.60 9.86
C GLY A 18 0.34 3.55 8.37
N ILE A 19 1.59 3.22 8.01
CA ILE A 19 2.02 3.14 6.60
C ILE A 19 1.82 1.74 6.02
N TYR A 20 2.21 0.70 6.77
CA TYR A 20 2.27 -0.68 6.30
C TYR A 20 1.19 -1.57 6.89
N ASN A 21 0.32 -1.03 7.74
CA ASN A 21 -0.72 -1.78 8.47
C ASN A 21 -0.19 -3.10 9.05
N THR A 22 0.98 -3.08 9.68
CA THR A 22 1.75 -4.26 10.07
C THR A 22 2.14 -4.26 11.53
N ASN A 23 2.50 -5.44 12.04
CA ASN A 23 3.20 -5.56 13.30
C ASN A 23 4.70 -5.29 13.10
N PRO A 24 5.29 -4.28 13.75
CA PRO A 24 6.70 -3.93 13.60
C PRO A 24 7.67 -5.07 14.00
N GLU A 25 7.23 -6.05 14.80
CA GLU A 25 8.06 -7.20 15.20
C GLU A 25 8.25 -8.23 14.07
N THR A 26 7.30 -8.29 13.13
CA THR A 26 7.34 -9.26 12.01
C THR A 26 7.68 -8.61 10.67
N GLN A 27 7.58 -7.27 10.58
CA GLN A 27 7.80 -6.52 9.35
C GLN A 27 9.27 -6.57 8.91
N SER A 28 9.49 -6.79 7.63
CA SER A 28 10.82 -6.72 7.02
C SER A 28 11.31 -5.27 6.91
N ILE A 29 12.39 -4.94 7.62
CA ILE A 29 13.05 -3.64 7.48
C ILE A 29 13.63 -3.42 6.07
N MET A 30 13.93 -4.49 5.36
CA MET A 30 14.44 -4.42 3.98
C MET A 30 13.41 -3.89 2.99
N VAL A 31 12.11 -4.04 3.31
CA VAL A 31 11.00 -3.51 2.51
C VAL A 31 10.54 -2.16 3.05
N SER A 32 10.39 -2.03 4.38
CA SER A 32 9.81 -0.81 4.98
C SER A 32 10.80 0.34 5.12
N SER A 33 12.07 0.05 5.36
CA SER A 33 13.12 1.07 5.58
C SER A 33 14.51 0.56 5.22
N PRO A 34 14.79 0.21 3.95
CA PRO A 34 16.08 -0.33 3.54
C PRO A 34 17.24 0.61 3.88
N ILE A 35 17.00 1.92 3.87
CA ILE A 35 17.98 2.93 4.23
C ILE A 35 18.53 2.77 5.65
N MET A 36 17.72 2.32 6.61
CA MET A 36 18.18 2.06 7.98
C MET A 36 19.19 0.92 8.01
N ARG A 37 18.96 -0.12 7.22
CA ARG A 37 19.89 -1.25 7.12
C ARG A 37 21.20 -0.88 6.43
N GLU A 38 21.13 -0.02 5.42
CA GLU A 38 22.32 0.51 4.75
C GLU A 38 23.14 1.39 5.70
N MET A 39 22.50 2.30 6.46
CA MET A 39 23.17 3.10 7.49
C MET A 39 23.90 2.23 8.50
N GLU A 40 23.26 1.14 8.92
CA GLU A 40 23.85 0.19 9.86
C GLU A 40 25.09 -0.52 9.28
N LYS A 41 25.02 -0.93 8.01
CA LYS A 41 26.16 -1.52 7.30
C LYS A 41 27.32 -0.53 7.12
N ASP A 42 27.00 0.70 6.72
CA ASP A 42 28.00 1.73 6.39
C ASP A 42 28.73 2.27 7.62
N GLY A 43 28.05 2.34 8.76
CA GLY A 43 28.56 2.99 9.96
C GLY A 43 28.75 2.06 11.17
N GLY A 44 28.42 0.78 11.07
CA GLY A 44 28.41 -0.13 12.24
C GLY A 44 27.26 0.15 13.21
N GLY A 45 26.44 1.17 12.95
CA GLY A 45 25.26 1.56 13.73
C GLY A 45 24.47 2.68 13.06
N LEU A 46 23.22 2.87 13.46
CA LEU A 46 22.30 3.84 12.84
C LEU A 46 22.83 5.28 12.93
N PHE A 47 23.31 5.70 14.10
CA PHE A 47 23.84 7.06 14.31
C PHE A 47 25.12 7.32 13.54
N ALA A 48 26.08 6.40 13.61
CA ALA A 48 27.34 6.52 12.89
C ALA A 48 27.11 6.49 11.37
N GLY A 49 26.19 5.63 10.88
CA GLY A 49 25.81 5.59 9.48
C GLY A 49 25.10 6.86 9.01
N ALA A 50 24.20 7.42 9.82
CA ALA A 50 23.55 8.69 9.54
C ALA A 50 24.55 9.85 9.48
N LEU A 51 25.47 9.91 10.44
CA LEU A 51 26.53 10.94 10.47
C LEU A 51 27.45 10.82 9.25
N LYS A 52 27.90 9.60 8.93
CA LYS A 52 28.73 9.33 7.75
C LYS A 52 28.03 9.74 6.44
N ARG A 53 26.73 9.50 6.33
CA ARG A 53 25.92 9.95 5.19
C ARG A 53 25.75 11.48 5.15
N ALA A 54 25.54 12.11 6.29
CA ALA A 54 25.46 13.57 6.39
C ALA A 54 26.76 14.24 5.91
N PHE A 55 27.91 13.68 6.27
CA PHE A 55 29.22 14.18 5.80
C PHE A 55 29.53 13.83 4.33
N ARG A 56 29.08 12.69 3.82
CA ARG A 56 29.22 12.30 2.41
C ARG A 56 28.23 13.01 1.49
N GLY A 57 27.07 13.38 2.01
CA GLY A 57 26.09 14.16 1.29
C GLY A 57 26.58 15.59 1.13
N GLY A 58 27.35 15.87 0.08
CA GLY A 58 27.68 17.22 -0.32
C GLY A 58 26.41 18.08 -0.43
N LYS A 59 26.48 19.36 -0.07
CA LYS A 59 25.36 20.31 -0.21
C LYS A 59 24.77 20.17 -1.61
N GLN A 60 23.59 19.58 -1.73
CA GLN A 60 22.85 19.58 -2.99
C GLN A 60 22.64 21.06 -3.38
N LYS A 61 23.42 21.52 -4.36
CA LYS A 61 23.22 22.83 -4.99
C LYS A 61 21.98 22.70 -5.90
N GLY A 62 20.84 23.16 -5.43
CA GLY A 62 19.59 23.18 -6.18
C GLY A 62 18.35 23.23 -5.28
N PRO A 63 17.18 23.60 -5.82
CA PRO A 63 15.95 23.61 -5.06
C PRO A 63 15.66 22.21 -4.53
N LYS A 64 15.29 22.11 -3.24
CA LYS A 64 14.92 20.84 -2.61
C LYS A 64 13.73 20.26 -3.36
N LYS A 65 13.92 19.11 -4.01
CA LYS A 65 12.81 18.39 -4.64
C LYS A 65 11.78 18.01 -3.57
N PRO A 66 10.48 18.17 -3.85
CA PRO A 66 9.44 17.75 -2.91
C PRO A 66 9.55 16.24 -2.66
N ARG A 67 9.44 15.84 -1.40
CA ARG A 67 9.47 14.41 -1.02
C ARG A 67 8.23 13.65 -1.45
N PHE A 68 7.11 14.36 -1.50
CA PHE A 68 5.82 13.81 -1.90
C PHE A 68 5.25 14.70 -3.00
N VAL A 69 4.70 14.04 -4.01
CA VAL A 69 4.01 14.69 -5.12
C VAL A 69 2.62 14.07 -5.27
N SER A 70 1.69 14.84 -5.75
CA SER A 70 0.35 14.38 -6.10
C SER A 70 -0.15 15.16 -7.31
N PHE A 71 -1.27 14.74 -7.87
CA PHE A 71 -1.91 15.43 -8.98
C PHE A 71 -3.01 16.34 -8.45
N LYS A 72 -3.19 17.52 -9.08
CA LYS A 72 -4.21 18.48 -8.70
C LYS A 72 -5.60 17.83 -8.61
N ASN A 73 -5.93 16.99 -9.58
CA ASN A 73 -7.22 16.29 -9.66
C ASN A 73 -7.23 14.90 -8.99
N GLY A 74 -6.24 14.61 -8.10
CA GLY A 74 -6.15 13.31 -7.42
C GLY A 74 -5.27 12.29 -8.15
N LEU A 75 -5.01 11.17 -7.49
CA LEU A 75 -4.16 10.10 -8.05
C LEU A 75 -4.81 9.37 -9.23
N GLN A 76 -6.13 9.43 -9.37
CA GLN A 76 -6.84 8.86 -10.51
C GLN A 76 -6.33 9.45 -11.85
N ALA A 77 -5.92 10.72 -11.86
CA ALA A 77 -5.35 11.36 -13.05
C ALA A 77 -4.14 10.62 -13.63
N LEU A 78 -3.36 9.89 -12.79
CA LEU A 78 -2.25 9.10 -13.26
C LEU A 78 -2.72 7.88 -14.07
N THR A 79 -3.70 7.15 -13.54
CA THR A 79 -4.23 5.95 -14.20
C THR A 79 -5.03 6.30 -15.46
N ASP A 80 -5.79 7.39 -15.43
CA ASP A 80 -6.54 7.88 -16.58
C ASP A 80 -5.61 8.27 -17.72
N GLU A 81 -4.52 8.99 -17.42
CA GLU A 81 -3.54 9.39 -18.41
C GLU A 81 -2.75 8.21 -18.95
N LEU A 82 -2.38 7.23 -18.12
CA LEU A 82 -1.77 5.99 -18.57
C LEU A 82 -2.72 5.23 -19.52
N ALA A 83 -3.98 5.08 -19.15
CA ALA A 83 -4.98 4.43 -19.99
C ALA A 83 -5.15 5.13 -21.34
N ARG A 84 -5.17 6.47 -21.36
CA ARG A 84 -5.26 7.26 -22.60
C ARG A 84 -4.05 7.06 -23.52
N GLN A 85 -2.86 6.84 -22.97
CA GLN A 85 -1.63 6.66 -23.75
C GLN A 85 -1.39 5.22 -24.21
N LEU A 86 -2.04 4.23 -23.58
CA LEU A 86 -1.93 2.84 -24.01
C LEU A 86 -2.55 2.63 -25.38
N LYS A 87 -1.78 1.97 -26.27
CA LYS A 87 -2.24 1.64 -27.64
C LYS A 87 -2.80 0.22 -27.74
N GLY A 88 -2.66 -0.58 -26.69
CA GLY A 88 -3.15 -1.96 -26.65
C GLY A 88 -4.63 -2.06 -26.30
N ASP A 89 -5.19 -3.26 -26.47
CA ASP A 89 -6.56 -3.58 -26.09
C ASP A 89 -6.69 -3.58 -24.56
N MET A 90 -7.57 -2.71 -24.02
CA MET A 90 -7.85 -2.60 -22.61
C MET A 90 -9.26 -3.16 -22.31
N ARG A 91 -9.31 -4.24 -21.55
CA ARG A 91 -10.56 -4.90 -21.17
C ARG A 91 -10.86 -4.67 -19.69
N LEU A 92 -11.83 -3.84 -19.42
CA LEU A 92 -12.37 -3.64 -18.08
C LEU A 92 -13.41 -4.72 -17.78
N ASN A 93 -13.59 -5.04 -16.48
CA ASN A 93 -14.50 -6.09 -16.00
C ASN A 93 -14.20 -7.49 -16.57
N ALA A 94 -13.00 -7.71 -17.10
CA ALA A 94 -12.51 -8.97 -17.63
C ALA A 94 -11.72 -9.71 -16.55
N ARG A 95 -12.42 -10.47 -15.71
CA ARG A 95 -11.80 -11.25 -14.63
C ARG A 95 -11.07 -12.46 -15.19
N VAL A 96 -9.76 -12.54 -14.96
CA VAL A 96 -8.95 -13.73 -15.26
C VAL A 96 -9.11 -14.76 -14.15
N GLU A 97 -9.39 -16.01 -14.52
CA GLU A 97 -9.54 -17.12 -13.57
C GLU A 97 -8.35 -18.07 -13.59
N LYS A 98 -7.80 -18.33 -14.78
CA LYS A 98 -6.77 -19.34 -14.96
C LYS A 98 -5.82 -18.95 -16.08
N ILE A 99 -4.59 -19.41 -15.98
CA ILE A 99 -3.57 -19.32 -17.02
C ILE A 99 -3.04 -20.72 -17.31
N SER A 100 -2.95 -21.10 -18.57
CA SER A 100 -2.22 -22.28 -19.01
C SER A 100 -0.98 -21.89 -19.81
N HIS A 101 0.01 -22.77 -19.84
CA HIS A 101 1.26 -22.58 -20.55
C HIS A 101 1.41 -23.71 -21.59
N HIS A 102 1.74 -23.33 -22.83
CA HIS A 102 1.89 -24.22 -23.95
C HIS A 102 3.22 -23.94 -24.67
N ALA A 103 3.59 -24.78 -25.63
CA ALA A 103 4.83 -24.61 -26.42
C ALA A 103 4.95 -23.23 -27.10
N ASN A 104 3.82 -22.62 -27.44
CA ASN A 104 3.75 -21.36 -28.20
C ASN A 104 3.29 -20.17 -27.30
N GLY A 105 3.45 -20.24 -25.96
CA GLY A 105 3.09 -19.15 -25.07
C GLY A 105 2.01 -19.51 -24.06
N TYR A 106 1.15 -18.57 -23.77
CA TYR A 106 0.15 -18.65 -22.70
C TYR A 106 -1.27 -18.52 -23.24
N GLN A 107 -2.21 -19.24 -22.62
CA GLN A 107 -3.64 -19.01 -22.79
C GLN A 107 -4.24 -18.55 -21.48
N ILE A 108 -4.93 -17.40 -21.52
CA ILE A 108 -5.51 -16.71 -20.37
C ILE A 108 -7.02 -16.90 -20.46
N PHE A 109 -7.60 -17.55 -19.46
CA PHE A 109 -9.05 -17.84 -19.40
C PHE A 109 -9.75 -16.84 -18.50
N MET A 110 -10.84 -16.28 -18.98
CA MET A 110 -11.65 -15.31 -18.29
C MET A 110 -12.94 -15.93 -17.72
N ALA A 111 -13.52 -15.29 -16.72
CA ALA A 111 -14.72 -15.77 -16.04
C ALA A 111 -15.97 -15.82 -16.93
N ASP A 112 -15.99 -15.08 -18.03
CA ASP A 112 -17.06 -15.11 -19.04
C ASP A 112 -16.94 -16.26 -20.05
N GLY A 113 -15.95 -17.15 -19.87
CA GLY A 113 -15.66 -18.28 -20.76
C GLY A 113 -14.78 -17.91 -21.97
N SER A 114 -14.45 -16.64 -22.18
CA SER A 114 -13.54 -16.22 -23.23
C SER A 114 -12.07 -16.52 -22.87
N SER A 115 -11.21 -16.53 -23.87
CA SER A 115 -9.76 -16.68 -23.66
C SER A 115 -8.95 -15.82 -24.61
N VAL A 116 -7.71 -15.52 -24.20
CA VAL A 116 -6.73 -14.76 -24.99
C VAL A 116 -5.42 -15.51 -25.01
N GLN A 117 -4.75 -15.53 -26.16
CA GLN A 117 -3.38 -16.04 -26.31
C GLN A 117 -2.38 -14.89 -26.17
N ALA A 118 -1.22 -15.19 -25.57
CA ALA A 118 -0.14 -14.24 -25.39
C ALA A 118 1.22 -14.95 -25.38
N ASP A 119 2.25 -14.33 -25.95
CA ASP A 119 3.64 -14.83 -25.92
C ASP A 119 4.25 -14.68 -24.52
N GLY A 120 3.77 -13.69 -23.73
CA GLY A 120 4.21 -13.44 -22.37
C GLY A 120 3.15 -12.78 -21.53
N VAL A 121 3.24 -12.96 -20.20
CA VAL A 121 2.23 -12.47 -19.23
C VAL A 121 2.91 -11.74 -18.08
N ILE A 122 2.39 -10.56 -17.74
CA ILE A 122 2.74 -9.84 -16.52
C ILE A 122 1.56 -9.89 -15.57
N LEU A 123 1.75 -10.51 -14.40
CA LEU A 123 0.76 -10.58 -13.35
C LEU A 123 0.97 -9.41 -12.39
N ALA A 124 0.09 -8.41 -12.47
CA ALA A 124 0.09 -7.23 -11.61
C ALA A 124 -0.98 -7.32 -10.50
N THR A 125 -1.48 -8.52 -10.24
CA THR A 125 -2.47 -8.83 -9.21
C THR A 125 -1.82 -9.08 -7.85
N LEU A 126 -2.63 -9.10 -6.79
CA LEU A 126 -2.17 -9.47 -5.46
C LEU A 126 -1.68 -10.94 -5.44
N ALA A 127 -0.71 -11.24 -4.56
CA ALA A 127 -0.08 -12.56 -4.54
C ALA A 127 -1.05 -13.73 -4.33
N ASN A 128 -2.09 -13.56 -3.52
CA ASN A 128 -3.13 -14.56 -3.32
C ASN A 128 -3.92 -14.84 -4.62
N GLN A 129 -4.23 -13.81 -5.40
CA GLN A 129 -4.91 -13.94 -6.70
C GLN A 129 -3.99 -14.58 -7.73
N THR A 130 -2.74 -14.11 -7.79
CA THR A 130 -1.70 -14.70 -8.65
C THR A 130 -1.52 -16.19 -8.36
N SER A 131 -1.42 -16.56 -7.07
CA SER A 131 -1.32 -17.95 -6.63
C SER A 131 -2.41 -18.82 -7.25
N ALA A 132 -3.67 -18.38 -7.16
CA ALA A 132 -4.81 -19.14 -7.71
C ALA A 132 -4.71 -19.34 -9.24
N MET A 133 -4.29 -18.29 -9.97
CA MET A 133 -4.22 -18.32 -11.44
C MET A 133 -3.13 -19.21 -12.00
N ILE A 134 -1.99 -19.37 -11.30
CA ILE A 134 -0.82 -20.09 -11.83
C ILE A 134 -0.60 -21.48 -11.22
N LYS A 135 -1.53 -21.98 -10.38
CA LYS A 135 -1.37 -23.24 -9.64
C LYS A 135 -1.03 -24.45 -10.54
N ASP A 136 -1.59 -24.49 -11.74
CA ASP A 136 -1.44 -25.61 -12.67
C ASP A 136 -0.17 -25.51 -13.51
N ILE A 137 0.47 -24.34 -13.62
CA ILE A 137 1.67 -24.11 -14.43
C ILE A 137 2.93 -23.88 -13.62
N ALA A 138 2.79 -23.53 -12.33
CA ALA A 138 3.91 -23.26 -11.41
C ALA A 138 3.49 -23.56 -9.97
N ALA A 139 3.20 -24.82 -9.65
CA ALA A 139 2.62 -25.25 -8.39
C ALA A 139 3.40 -24.79 -7.14
N GLU A 140 4.75 -24.90 -7.16
CA GLU A 140 5.56 -24.47 -6.03
C GLU A 140 5.60 -22.93 -5.90
N ALA A 141 5.68 -22.19 -7.01
CA ALA A 141 5.55 -20.73 -6.99
C ALA A 141 4.18 -20.29 -6.45
N SER A 142 3.12 -20.96 -6.87
CA SER A 142 1.75 -20.76 -6.39
C SER A 142 1.66 -20.96 -4.87
N ARG A 143 2.20 -22.07 -4.35
CA ARG A 143 2.23 -22.35 -2.92
C ARG A 143 2.92 -21.23 -2.13
N GLN A 144 4.10 -20.81 -2.57
CA GLN A 144 4.87 -19.73 -1.91
C GLN A 144 4.18 -18.37 -2.00
N LEU A 145 3.49 -18.06 -3.11
CA LEU A 145 2.67 -16.86 -3.25
C LEU A 145 1.50 -16.86 -2.27
N GLY A 146 0.85 -18.02 -2.07
CA GLY A 146 -0.23 -18.18 -1.11
C GLY A 146 0.18 -17.96 0.35
N GLU A 147 1.47 -18.09 0.67
CA GLU A 147 2.01 -17.81 2.01
C GLU A 147 2.25 -16.31 2.27
N ILE A 148 2.19 -15.46 1.26
CA ILE A 148 2.24 -14.01 1.44
C ILE A 148 0.91 -13.56 2.06
N ARG A 149 0.96 -13.21 3.33
CA ARG A 149 -0.23 -12.78 4.07
C ARG A 149 -0.74 -11.45 3.55
N HIS A 150 -2.07 -11.30 3.55
CA HIS A 150 -2.74 -10.05 3.23
C HIS A 150 -3.67 -9.68 4.38
N GLN A 151 -3.77 -8.40 4.68
CA GLN A 151 -4.68 -7.87 5.68
C GLN A 151 -5.86 -7.14 5.04
N ASN A 152 -6.96 -7.13 5.77
CA ASN A 152 -8.10 -6.29 5.46
C ASN A 152 -7.74 -4.85 5.85
N ILE A 153 -8.03 -3.90 4.98
CA ILE A 153 -7.91 -2.47 5.28
C ILE A 153 -9.12 -1.71 4.76
N GLY A 154 -9.37 -0.57 5.35
CA GLY A 154 -10.37 0.34 4.84
C GLY A 154 -10.05 1.79 5.15
N THR A 155 -10.74 2.67 4.47
CA THR A 155 -10.72 4.11 4.74
C THR A 155 -12.12 4.68 4.69
N LEU A 156 -12.38 5.66 5.56
CA LEU A 156 -13.55 6.51 5.46
C LEU A 156 -13.11 7.94 5.19
N SER A 157 -13.67 8.55 4.16
CA SER A 157 -13.56 9.98 3.94
C SER A 157 -14.83 10.65 4.46
N LEU A 158 -14.69 11.63 5.36
CA LEU A 158 -15.79 12.33 6.01
C LEU A 158 -15.66 13.82 5.75
N VAL A 159 -16.77 14.48 5.49
CA VAL A 159 -16.85 15.92 5.26
C VAL A 159 -17.63 16.56 6.41
N TYR A 160 -17.02 17.53 7.08
CA TYR A 160 -17.64 18.33 8.14
C TYR A 160 -17.65 19.81 7.73
N ARG A 161 -18.51 20.63 8.33
CA ARG A 161 -18.25 22.06 8.33
C ARG A 161 -17.05 22.35 9.23
N GLU A 162 -16.21 23.31 8.88
CA GLU A 162 -15.07 23.70 9.70
C GLU A 162 -15.50 24.11 11.13
N THR A 163 -16.68 24.74 11.25
CA THR A 163 -17.28 25.11 12.55
C THR A 163 -17.70 23.94 13.42
N ASP A 164 -17.89 22.76 12.84
CA ASP A 164 -18.28 21.54 13.55
C ASP A 164 -17.04 20.83 14.18
N ILE A 165 -15.83 21.33 13.92
CA ILE A 165 -14.58 20.79 14.47
C ILE A 165 -14.14 21.70 15.64
N PRO A 166 -14.24 21.23 16.89
CA PRO A 166 -14.06 22.09 18.08
C PRO A 166 -12.65 22.65 18.24
N ARG A 167 -11.67 21.96 17.68
CA ARG A 167 -10.28 22.35 17.71
C ARG A 167 -9.64 22.04 16.38
N GLU A 168 -9.26 23.05 15.67
CA GLU A 168 -8.44 22.85 14.49
C GLU A 168 -7.06 22.35 14.92
N PRO A 169 -6.72 21.07 14.68
CA PRO A 169 -5.42 20.56 15.09
C PRO A 169 -4.34 21.22 14.23
N ILE A 170 -3.27 21.66 14.87
CA ILE A 170 -2.07 22.24 14.21
C ILE A 170 -1.39 21.21 13.28
N ILE A 171 -1.77 19.93 13.40
CA ILE A 171 -1.18 18.79 12.72
C ILE A 171 -1.99 18.35 11.50
N SER A 172 -1.32 17.78 10.50
CA SER A 172 -1.96 17.25 9.29
C SER A 172 -2.65 15.88 9.50
N GLY A 173 -2.49 15.28 10.66
CA GLY A 173 -3.10 14.00 11.03
C GLY A 173 -2.49 13.40 12.29
N LEU A 174 -3.08 12.34 12.77
CA LEU A 174 -2.63 11.57 13.93
C LEU A 174 -2.58 10.08 13.56
N MET A 175 -1.64 9.36 14.17
CA MET A 175 -1.53 7.91 14.12
C MET A 175 -1.73 7.37 15.54
N ILE A 176 -2.46 6.28 15.66
CA ILE A 176 -2.86 5.71 16.93
C ILE A 176 -2.00 4.48 17.23
N PRO A 177 -1.24 4.47 18.33
CA PRO A 177 -0.47 3.29 18.71
C PRO A 177 -1.41 2.10 19.00
N ARG A 178 -1.07 0.91 18.54
CA ARG A 178 -1.88 -0.31 18.76
C ARG A 178 -2.16 -0.60 20.25
N ARG A 179 -1.27 -0.18 21.15
CA ARG A 179 -1.44 -0.32 22.60
C ARG A 179 -2.64 0.46 23.15
N GLU A 180 -3.10 1.50 22.43
CA GLU A 180 -4.28 2.29 22.80
C GLU A 180 -5.59 1.52 22.55
N LYS A 181 -5.52 0.37 21.85
CA LYS A 181 -6.66 -0.53 21.58
C LYS A 181 -7.87 0.18 20.99
N ARG A 182 -7.62 1.15 20.12
CA ARG A 182 -8.67 1.90 19.41
C ARG A 182 -9.15 1.13 18.19
N MET A 183 -10.36 1.43 17.76
CA MET A 183 -10.95 0.81 16.57
C MET A 183 -10.41 1.40 15.28
N ILE A 184 -9.89 2.64 15.30
CA ILE A 184 -9.29 3.29 14.15
C ILE A 184 -7.76 3.35 14.29
N ASP A 185 -7.05 3.37 13.17
CA ASP A 185 -5.58 3.35 13.13
C ASP A 185 -4.97 4.73 13.00
N ALA A 186 -5.62 5.61 12.25
CA ALA A 186 -5.13 6.96 11.98
C ALA A 186 -6.25 7.87 11.48
N VAL A 187 -6.04 9.17 11.64
CA VAL A 187 -6.87 10.22 11.04
C VAL A 187 -5.96 11.18 10.29
N THR A 188 -6.30 11.53 9.06
CA THR A 188 -5.63 12.58 8.28
C THR A 188 -6.61 13.71 8.01
N PHE A 189 -6.20 14.95 8.30
CA PHE A 189 -6.91 16.16 7.89
C PHE A 189 -6.56 16.46 6.43
N THR A 190 -7.33 15.88 5.51
CA THR A 190 -7.05 15.93 4.07
C THR A 190 -7.10 17.36 3.54
N SER A 191 -8.06 18.16 3.98
CA SER A 191 -8.20 19.57 3.61
C SER A 191 -6.98 20.42 4.02
N ARG A 192 -6.32 20.11 5.14
CA ARG A 192 -5.08 20.78 5.55
C ARG A 192 -3.87 20.34 4.73
N LYS A 193 -3.79 19.04 4.48
CA LYS A 193 -2.67 18.47 3.72
C LYS A 193 -2.73 18.84 2.25
N MET A 194 -3.93 19.03 1.72
CA MET A 194 -4.21 19.33 0.31
C MET A 194 -5.43 20.27 0.24
N PRO A 195 -5.25 21.57 0.49
CA PRO A 195 -6.36 22.54 0.58
C PRO A 195 -7.24 22.58 -0.68
N GLU A 196 -6.64 22.37 -1.84
CA GLU A 196 -7.31 22.32 -3.13
C GLU A 196 -8.31 21.18 -3.31
N ARG A 197 -8.36 20.25 -2.37
CA ARG A 197 -9.29 19.10 -2.34
C ARG A 197 -10.47 19.29 -1.41
N SER A 198 -10.65 20.49 -0.89
CA SER A 198 -11.78 20.84 -0.03
C SER A 198 -12.44 22.12 -0.53
N THR A 199 -13.74 22.19 -0.42
CA THR A 199 -14.49 23.44 -0.62
C THR A 199 -14.30 24.32 0.62
N ALA A 200 -14.20 25.63 0.44
CA ALA A 200 -14.11 26.58 1.53
C ALA A 200 -15.27 26.40 2.54
N GLY A 201 -14.95 26.47 3.84
CA GLY A 201 -15.88 26.24 4.94
C GLY A 201 -16.12 24.76 5.27
N TYR A 202 -15.44 23.83 4.57
CA TYR A 202 -15.54 22.39 4.84
C TYR A 202 -14.18 21.78 5.10
N ALA A 203 -14.15 20.91 6.11
CA ALA A 203 -12.99 20.08 6.44
C ALA A 203 -13.23 18.64 5.96
N VAL A 204 -12.21 18.07 5.31
CA VAL A 204 -12.21 16.68 4.86
C VAL A 204 -11.25 15.88 5.74
N LEU A 205 -11.79 14.90 6.44
CA LEU A 205 -11.03 13.94 7.24
C LEU A 205 -10.99 12.61 6.51
N ARG A 206 -9.85 11.91 6.61
CA ARG A 206 -9.74 10.51 6.21
C ARG A 206 -9.34 9.69 7.41
N VAL A 207 -10.18 8.72 7.76
CA VAL A 207 -9.95 7.74 8.81
C VAL A 207 -9.47 6.44 8.19
N PHE A 208 -8.49 5.79 8.84
CA PHE A 208 -7.94 4.50 8.42
C PHE A 208 -8.34 3.44 9.42
N ILE A 209 -8.73 2.26 8.94
CA ILE A 209 -9.23 1.13 9.72
C ILE A 209 -8.61 -0.19 9.24
N GLY A 210 -8.62 -1.21 10.09
CA GLY A 210 -8.22 -2.58 9.77
C GLY A 210 -6.89 -3.03 10.36
N GLY A 211 -6.09 -2.11 10.93
CA GLY A 211 -4.82 -2.43 11.58
C GLY A 211 -4.99 -2.90 13.02
N GLY A 212 -5.62 -2.08 13.86
CA GLY A 212 -5.89 -2.37 15.27
C GLY A 212 -7.12 -3.25 15.46
N ALA A 213 -8.15 -3.04 14.64
CA ALA A 213 -9.43 -3.74 14.66
C ALA A 213 -9.79 -4.22 13.24
N PRO A 214 -9.25 -5.38 12.79
CA PRO A 214 -9.46 -5.89 11.43
C PRO A 214 -10.92 -6.14 11.09
N GLU A 215 -11.73 -6.49 12.08
CA GLU A 215 -13.17 -6.75 11.97
C GLU A 215 -13.97 -5.53 11.50
N MET A 216 -13.47 -4.31 11.72
CA MET A 216 -14.16 -3.09 11.26
C MET A 216 -14.37 -3.05 9.74
N VAL A 217 -13.51 -3.69 8.98
CA VAL A 217 -13.62 -3.73 7.51
C VAL A 217 -14.85 -4.54 7.07
N GLU A 218 -15.34 -5.43 7.95
CA GLU A 218 -16.50 -6.30 7.71
C GLU A 218 -17.83 -5.70 8.21
N PHE A 219 -17.77 -4.58 8.98
CA PHE A 219 -18.97 -3.89 9.42
C PHE A 219 -19.77 -3.37 8.23
N ASP A 220 -21.10 -3.40 8.33
CA ASP A 220 -21.95 -2.64 7.43
C ASP A 220 -21.70 -1.14 7.57
N ASP A 221 -22.26 -0.35 6.69
CA ASP A 221 -22.00 1.09 6.63
C ASP A 221 -22.52 1.81 7.88
N GLU A 222 -23.65 1.40 8.43
CA GLU A 222 -24.27 2.02 9.61
C GLU A 222 -23.42 1.80 10.86
N ARG A 223 -23.05 0.55 11.11
CA ARG A 223 -22.18 0.17 12.23
C ARG A 223 -20.80 0.82 12.10
N LEU A 224 -20.27 0.88 10.90
CA LEU A 224 -18.95 1.44 10.63
C LEU A 224 -18.90 2.94 10.91
N ILE A 225 -19.88 3.71 10.40
CA ILE A 225 -19.89 5.15 10.61
C ILE A 225 -20.13 5.51 12.10
N GLU A 226 -20.97 4.79 12.82
CA GLU A 226 -21.20 5.02 14.24
C GLU A 226 -19.94 4.72 15.07
N ALA A 227 -19.22 3.63 14.78
CA ALA A 227 -17.95 3.33 15.43
C ALA A 227 -16.91 4.45 15.20
N VAL A 228 -16.80 4.92 13.96
CA VAL A 228 -15.86 6.01 13.60
C VAL A 228 -16.26 7.33 14.25
N LYS A 229 -17.54 7.69 14.29
CA LYS A 229 -18.03 8.90 14.98
C LYS A 229 -17.66 8.87 16.47
N LYS A 230 -17.84 7.73 17.14
CA LYS A 230 -17.47 7.55 18.53
C LYS A 230 -15.97 7.80 18.76
N GLU A 231 -15.11 7.20 17.93
CA GLU A 231 -13.66 7.42 18.01
C GLU A 231 -13.26 8.88 17.75
N LEU A 232 -13.89 9.55 16.79
CA LEU A 232 -13.64 10.96 16.50
C LEU A 232 -14.11 11.88 17.63
N ALA A 233 -15.23 11.56 18.28
CA ALA A 233 -15.71 12.30 19.45
C ALA A 233 -14.74 12.18 20.63
N GLU A 234 -14.27 10.97 20.93
CA GLU A 234 -13.36 10.72 22.04
C GLU A 234 -11.96 11.30 21.81
N LEU A 235 -11.42 11.18 20.58
CA LEU A 235 -10.05 11.60 20.27
C LEU A 235 -9.93 13.08 19.93
N LEU A 236 -10.94 13.66 19.30
CA LEU A 236 -10.88 14.98 18.69
C LEU A 236 -11.99 15.92 19.15
N GLY A 237 -12.95 15.42 19.97
CA GLY A 237 -14.11 16.18 20.39
C GLY A 237 -15.11 16.48 19.27
N ILE A 238 -15.05 15.79 18.14
CA ILE A 238 -15.96 15.98 17.01
C ILE A 238 -17.24 15.20 17.28
N THR A 239 -18.26 15.87 17.78
CA THR A 239 -19.57 15.27 18.12
C THR A 239 -20.62 15.46 17.02
N ALA A 240 -20.40 16.39 16.11
CA ALA A 240 -21.31 16.65 14.99
C ALA A 240 -21.36 15.46 14.02
N ALA A 241 -22.47 15.29 13.33
CA ALA A 241 -22.57 14.35 12.23
C ALA A 241 -21.86 14.88 10.97
N PRO A 242 -21.15 14.04 10.23
CA PRO A 242 -20.57 14.47 8.94
C PRO A 242 -21.67 14.85 7.96
N LYS A 243 -21.41 15.82 7.08
CA LYS A 243 -22.34 16.24 6.02
C LYS A 243 -22.50 15.16 4.96
N THR A 244 -21.42 14.47 4.69
CA THR A 244 -21.38 13.29 3.82
C THR A 244 -20.14 12.47 4.16
N TRP A 245 -20.18 11.21 3.80
CA TRP A 245 -19.03 10.31 3.98
C TRP A 245 -19.07 9.18 2.97
N LYS A 246 -17.90 8.55 2.76
CA LYS A 246 -17.76 7.36 1.92
C LYS A 246 -16.71 6.42 2.47
N ALA A 247 -17.06 5.15 2.59
CA ALA A 247 -16.15 4.08 2.96
C ALA A 247 -15.61 3.35 1.73
N PHE A 248 -14.35 2.94 1.83
CA PHE A 248 -13.70 2.02 0.91
C PHE A 248 -13.10 0.89 1.72
N ARG A 249 -13.34 -0.34 1.30
CA ARG A 249 -12.88 -1.56 1.95
C ARG A 249 -12.12 -2.42 0.96
N TRP A 250 -11.00 -2.97 1.40
CA TRP A 250 -10.20 -3.92 0.63
C TRP A 250 -9.96 -5.16 1.48
N GLN A 251 -10.79 -6.17 1.25
CA GLN A 251 -10.62 -7.49 1.89
C GLN A 251 -9.38 -8.15 1.30
N SER A 252 -8.49 -8.62 2.20
CA SER A 252 -7.19 -9.19 1.81
C SER A 252 -6.43 -8.33 0.79
N GLY A 253 -6.60 -7.00 0.86
CA GLY A 253 -6.07 -6.07 -0.14
C GLY A 253 -4.67 -5.55 0.17
N PHE A 254 -4.15 -5.78 1.39
CA PHE A 254 -2.89 -5.17 1.81
C PHE A 254 -1.82 -6.22 2.15
N PRO A 255 -0.80 -6.41 1.27
CA PRO A 255 0.23 -7.44 1.45
C PRO A 255 1.15 -7.11 2.64
N GLN A 256 1.56 -8.16 3.36
CA GLN A 256 2.44 -8.07 4.51
C GLN A 256 3.84 -8.59 4.17
N ALA A 257 4.79 -7.67 4.10
CA ALA A 257 6.19 -8.02 3.85
C ALA A 257 6.89 -8.44 5.16
N HIS A 258 6.74 -9.68 5.57
CA HIS A 258 7.41 -10.22 6.76
C HIS A 258 8.91 -10.42 6.53
N VAL A 259 9.65 -10.70 7.61
CA VAL A 259 11.08 -11.04 7.54
C VAL A 259 11.29 -12.21 6.56
N GLY A 260 12.24 -12.05 5.62
CA GLY A 260 12.49 -13.03 4.56
C GLY A 260 11.68 -12.82 3.27
N HIS A 261 10.78 -11.84 3.25
CA HIS A 261 9.89 -11.59 2.11
C HIS A 261 10.62 -11.44 0.76
N LEU A 262 11.66 -10.59 0.69
CA LEU A 262 12.39 -10.40 -0.57
C LEU A 262 13.07 -11.68 -1.06
N LYS A 263 13.63 -12.48 -0.14
CA LYS A 263 14.21 -13.78 -0.51
C LYS A 263 13.14 -14.71 -1.08
N ARG A 264 11.95 -14.74 -0.46
CA ARG A 264 10.81 -15.52 -0.97
C ARG A 264 10.42 -15.07 -2.38
N VAL A 265 10.34 -13.76 -2.63
CA VAL A 265 10.03 -13.23 -3.96
C VAL A 265 11.09 -13.64 -4.99
N ASP A 266 12.39 -13.59 -4.63
CA ASP A 266 13.48 -14.04 -5.50
C ASP A 266 13.37 -15.55 -5.82
N GLU A 267 12.95 -16.37 -4.87
CA GLU A 267 12.73 -17.80 -5.06
C GLU A 267 11.51 -18.07 -5.95
N ILE A 268 10.41 -17.37 -5.72
CA ILE A 268 9.20 -17.44 -6.55
C ILE A 268 9.53 -17.10 -8.00
N GLU A 269 10.25 -16.00 -8.25
CA GLU A 269 10.58 -15.55 -9.61
C GLU A 269 11.44 -16.55 -10.37
N LYS A 270 12.26 -17.36 -9.70
CA LYS A 270 13.05 -18.45 -10.30
C LYS A 270 12.20 -19.66 -10.70
N LEU A 271 11.07 -19.85 -10.05
CA LEU A 271 10.16 -20.97 -10.28
C LEU A 271 9.12 -20.67 -11.39
N LEU A 272 9.06 -19.42 -11.84
CA LEU A 272 8.12 -19.04 -12.89
C LEU A 272 8.58 -19.55 -14.26
N PRO A 273 7.67 -20.03 -15.10
CA PRO A 273 7.98 -20.36 -16.49
C PRO A 273 8.52 -19.14 -17.24
N LYS A 274 9.30 -19.42 -18.29
CA LYS A 274 9.79 -18.38 -19.22
C LYS A 274 8.61 -17.60 -19.81
N GLY A 275 8.71 -16.28 -19.91
CA GLY A 275 7.63 -15.43 -20.41
C GLY A 275 6.59 -15.03 -19.36
N LEU A 276 6.73 -15.45 -18.08
CA LEU A 276 5.86 -15.01 -16.98
C LEU A 276 6.62 -14.10 -16.01
N ALA A 277 6.05 -12.97 -15.65
CA ALA A 277 6.65 -12.00 -14.73
C ALA A 277 5.63 -11.45 -13.72
N LEU A 278 6.14 -11.02 -12.56
CA LEU A 278 5.36 -10.42 -11.47
C LEU A 278 5.64 -8.93 -11.37
N ALA A 279 4.62 -8.14 -11.02
CA ALA A 279 4.74 -6.74 -10.67
C ALA A 279 3.65 -6.34 -9.66
N GLY A 280 3.92 -5.32 -8.85
CA GLY A 280 2.88 -4.76 -7.96
C GLY A 280 3.23 -4.83 -6.48
N SER A 281 2.26 -4.39 -5.67
CA SER A 281 2.45 -4.13 -4.23
C SER A 281 2.76 -5.36 -3.38
N SER A 282 2.45 -6.56 -3.86
CA SER A 282 2.69 -7.81 -3.12
C SER A 282 4.16 -8.26 -3.13
N TYR A 283 5.03 -7.65 -3.93
CA TYR A 283 6.34 -8.22 -4.21
C TYR A 283 7.50 -7.39 -3.65
N ARG A 284 7.87 -6.26 -4.26
CA ARG A 284 9.12 -5.56 -3.92
C ARG A 284 8.94 -4.16 -3.35
N GLY A 285 7.74 -3.82 -2.91
CA GLY A 285 7.39 -2.52 -2.33
C GLY A 285 5.96 -2.14 -2.66
N ILE A 286 5.32 -1.38 -1.76
CA ILE A 286 3.90 -1.04 -1.84
C ILE A 286 3.64 0.36 -2.41
N ALA A 287 4.68 1.20 -2.51
CA ALA A 287 4.51 2.56 -2.98
C ALA A 287 4.25 2.60 -4.50
N VAL A 288 3.49 3.59 -4.96
CA VAL A 288 3.20 3.77 -6.39
C VAL A 288 4.48 3.80 -7.24
N PRO A 289 5.57 4.52 -6.85
CA PRO A 289 6.83 4.47 -7.59
C PRO A 289 7.45 3.07 -7.65
N ASP A 290 7.34 2.28 -6.59
CA ASP A 290 7.86 0.90 -6.56
C ASP A 290 7.09 0.02 -7.55
N CYS A 291 5.77 0.15 -7.57
CA CYS A 291 4.92 -0.60 -8.51
C CYS A 291 5.21 -0.22 -9.97
N ILE A 292 5.41 1.06 -10.26
CA ILE A 292 5.81 1.54 -11.60
C ILE A 292 7.17 0.96 -12.00
N HIS A 293 8.14 0.99 -11.09
CA HIS A 293 9.46 0.41 -11.33
C HIS A 293 9.37 -1.08 -11.65
N GLN A 294 8.65 -1.84 -10.82
CA GLN A 294 8.43 -3.28 -11.01
C GLN A 294 7.74 -3.59 -12.35
N GLY A 295 6.71 -2.81 -12.73
CA GLY A 295 6.04 -2.96 -14.02
C GLY A 295 7.00 -2.77 -15.20
N ARG A 296 7.87 -1.77 -15.14
CA ARG A 296 8.90 -1.54 -16.17
C ARG A 296 9.92 -2.67 -16.25
N GLU A 297 10.39 -3.18 -15.12
CA GLU A 297 11.33 -4.31 -15.09
C GLU A 297 10.67 -5.60 -15.61
N ALA A 298 9.42 -5.87 -15.23
CA ALA A 298 8.64 -7.00 -15.75
C ALA A 298 8.49 -6.92 -17.27
N ALA A 299 8.13 -5.76 -17.81
CA ALA A 299 8.03 -5.55 -19.26
C ALA A 299 9.36 -5.80 -19.98
N ARG A 300 10.47 -5.29 -19.44
CA ARG A 300 11.81 -5.55 -20.00
C ARG A 300 12.21 -7.02 -19.97
N LYS A 301 11.79 -7.74 -18.92
CA LYS A 301 12.05 -9.18 -18.79
C LYS A 301 11.30 -9.97 -19.87
N ILE A 302 10.01 -9.66 -20.06
CA ILE A 302 9.16 -10.33 -21.06
C ILE A 302 9.64 -10.03 -22.49
N SER A 303 10.00 -8.78 -22.82
CA SER A 303 10.45 -8.40 -24.17
C SER A 303 11.80 -9.01 -24.59
N LYS A 304 12.54 -9.62 -23.65
CA LYS A 304 13.82 -10.32 -23.92
C LYS A 304 13.67 -11.85 -23.91
N SER A 305 12.49 -12.36 -23.59
CA SER A 305 12.19 -13.79 -23.47
C SER A 305 11.85 -14.40 -24.81
#